data_9e2478caa50ecb2ea679c582354c1e74
#
_entry.id   9e2478caa50ecb2ea679c582354c1e74
#
_cell.length_a   1.000
_cell.length_b   1.000
_cell.length_c   1.000
_cell.angle_alpha   90.00
_cell.angle_beta   90.00
_cell.angle_gamma   90.00
#
_symmetry.space_group_name_H-M   'P 1'
#
loop_
_entity.id
_entity.type
_entity.pdbx_description
1 polymer ?
#
loop_
_entity_poly.entity_id
_entity_poly.type
_entity_poly.pdbx_seq_one_letter_code
_entity_poly.pdbx_strand_id
1 'polypeptide(L)'
;MLLIMGFVNKASAQYYYYDNKYYDNPLVFEVGGSVGMMNCLTDIGGNKGIGKKFVKDLNLGKTQLAYSLSLGAMYNNAIGLRLEATFGNIKAEDKILKKVAPSTYGRYERNLSFRSKITEFMIAAEIHPLYLFFKYDDENERTPPSFSPYLLAGIGYFTFNPQAQYNGKWIDLQPLSTEGQGFKEYSDRKKYSLHQICIPVGLGVKYELTNTINLRAEFVYRILSTDYLDDVSKQYIDPTLYYNYFTGSKLTNALLLNDRQYELDPSHVTVVDGQRGNPKNNDAYFGFNVKIAYTFGRQKIK
;
A
#
# COMPACT_ATOMS: atom_id res chain seq x y z
N MET A 1 1.58 -10.46 -33.36
CA MET A 1 2.40 -9.26 -33.61
C MET A 1 1.50 -8.21 -34.23
N LEU A 2 0.83 -7.40 -33.41
CA LEU A 2 -0.10 -6.35 -33.85
C LEU A 2 0.61 -5.02 -33.68
N LEU A 3 0.91 -4.38 -34.81
CA LEU A 3 1.45 -3.03 -34.89
C LEU A 3 0.38 -2.04 -34.40
N ILE A 4 0.59 -1.41 -33.26
CA ILE A 4 -0.11 -0.17 -32.90
C ILE A 4 0.66 0.95 -33.56
N MET A 5 0.25 1.34 -34.77
CA MET A 5 0.67 2.58 -35.40
C MET A 5 0.06 3.74 -34.62
N GLY A 6 0.89 4.39 -33.82
CA GLY A 6 0.52 5.60 -33.11
C GLY A 6 0.21 6.72 -34.10
N PHE A 7 -0.99 7.27 -34.00
CA PHE A 7 -1.29 8.60 -34.48
C PHE A 7 -0.51 9.60 -33.62
N VAL A 8 0.68 9.96 -34.06
CA VAL A 8 1.37 11.15 -33.57
C VAL A 8 0.66 12.34 -34.23
N ASN A 9 -0.54 12.64 -33.76
CA ASN A 9 -1.02 14.00 -33.89
C ASN A 9 -0.04 14.84 -33.08
N LYS A 10 0.63 15.81 -33.72
CA LYS A 10 1.29 16.90 -33.03
C LYS A 10 0.20 17.58 -32.19
N ALA A 11 0.02 17.10 -30.95
CA ALA A 11 -0.62 17.88 -29.94
C ALA A 11 0.26 19.12 -29.81
N SER A 12 -0.12 20.19 -30.44
CA SER A 12 0.33 21.50 -30.04
C SER A 12 0.07 21.52 -28.55
N ALA A 13 1.13 21.51 -27.74
CA ALA A 13 1.03 21.76 -26.32
C ALA A 13 0.46 23.16 -26.21
N GLN A 14 -0.87 23.23 -26.19
CA GLN A 14 -1.55 24.48 -26.10
C GLN A 14 -1.28 24.98 -24.70
N TYR A 15 -0.57 26.06 -24.61
CA TYR A 15 -0.37 26.92 -23.45
C TYR A 15 -1.71 27.45 -22.90
N TYR A 16 -2.64 26.55 -22.57
CA TYR A 16 -3.97 26.95 -22.04
C TYR A 16 -3.95 27.35 -20.59
N TYR A 17 -2.81 27.19 -19.94
CA TYR A 17 -2.69 27.34 -18.49
C TYR A 17 -2.64 28.78 -18.04
N TYR A 18 -2.06 29.62 -18.85
CA TYR A 18 -1.91 31.07 -18.66
C TYR A 18 -2.15 31.80 -19.97
N ASP A 19 -3.25 31.47 -20.60
CA ASP A 19 -3.90 32.44 -21.44
C ASP A 19 -4.38 33.53 -20.47
N ASN A 20 -4.16 34.82 -20.77
CA ASN A 20 -4.66 36.01 -20.04
C ASN A 20 -6.17 36.01 -19.78
N LYS A 21 -6.82 34.87 -19.88
CA LYS A 21 -8.25 34.62 -19.72
C LYS A 21 -8.67 33.99 -18.42
N TYR A 22 -7.71 33.45 -17.65
CA TYR A 22 -8.00 32.77 -16.39
C TYR A 22 -7.01 33.17 -15.32
N TYR A 23 -7.48 33.38 -14.11
CA TYR A 23 -6.66 33.53 -12.94
C TYR A 23 -7.12 32.56 -11.85
N ASP A 24 -6.19 32.06 -11.08
CA ASP A 24 -6.49 31.23 -9.94
C ASP A 24 -6.83 32.10 -8.73
N ASN A 25 -7.92 31.76 -8.04
CA ASN A 25 -8.07 32.22 -6.68
C ASN A 25 -6.90 31.64 -5.86
N PRO A 26 -6.45 32.35 -4.81
CA PRO A 26 -5.42 31.82 -3.93
C PRO A 26 -5.76 30.42 -3.38
N LEU A 27 -7.04 30.11 -3.23
CA LEU A 27 -7.54 28.82 -2.80
C LEU A 27 -8.36 28.18 -3.91
N VAL A 28 -7.91 27.02 -4.39
CA VAL A 28 -8.63 26.16 -5.34
C VAL A 28 -8.93 24.81 -4.72
N PHE A 29 -10.03 24.19 -5.12
CA PHE A 29 -10.45 22.88 -4.64
C PHE A 29 -10.36 21.84 -5.75
N GLU A 30 -10.09 20.61 -5.40
CA GLU A 30 -9.98 19.51 -6.34
C GLU A 30 -10.81 18.31 -5.86
N VAL A 31 -11.46 17.64 -6.82
CA VAL A 31 -12.07 16.32 -6.62
C VAL A 31 -11.47 15.36 -7.63
N GLY A 32 -11.01 14.22 -7.18
CA GLY A 32 -10.32 13.27 -8.05
C GLY A 32 -10.60 11.82 -7.73
N GLY A 33 -10.34 10.98 -8.73
CA GLY A 33 -10.34 9.54 -8.60
C GLY A 33 -9.06 8.95 -9.18
N SER A 34 -8.60 7.86 -8.61
CA SER A 34 -7.42 7.15 -9.10
C SER A 34 -7.65 5.67 -9.29
N VAL A 35 -6.87 5.12 -10.20
CA VAL A 35 -6.66 3.70 -10.35
C VAL A 35 -5.15 3.43 -10.31
N GLY A 36 -4.77 2.32 -9.72
CA GLY A 36 -3.36 1.99 -9.58
C GLY A 36 -3.12 0.60 -9.04
N MET A 37 -1.95 0.43 -8.50
CA MET A 37 -1.45 -0.84 -8.01
C MET A 37 -1.00 -0.70 -6.55
N MET A 38 -1.26 -1.76 -5.76
CA MET A 38 -0.86 -1.85 -4.36
C MET A 38 -0.04 -3.12 -4.12
N ASN A 39 0.97 -3.02 -3.29
CA ASN A 39 1.82 -4.13 -2.87
C ASN A 39 2.26 -3.93 -1.42
N CYS A 40 2.83 -4.96 -0.79
CA CYS A 40 3.28 -4.93 0.59
C CYS A 40 4.72 -5.41 0.74
N LEU A 41 5.31 -5.01 1.86
CA LEU A 41 6.58 -5.50 2.37
C LEU A 41 6.30 -6.10 3.74
N THR A 42 6.23 -7.41 3.79
CA THR A 42 5.86 -8.22 4.96
C THR A 42 6.78 -9.41 5.09
N ASP A 43 6.66 -10.14 6.20
CA ASP A 43 7.47 -11.34 6.44
C ASP A 43 7.17 -12.47 5.45
N ILE A 44 5.93 -12.57 4.94
CA ILE A 44 5.56 -13.56 3.93
C ILE A 44 6.00 -13.09 2.55
N GLY A 45 6.60 -14.01 1.79
CA GLY A 45 7.08 -13.74 0.44
C GLY A 45 8.44 -13.05 0.43
N GLY A 46 8.57 -11.99 -0.34
CA GLY A 46 9.82 -11.25 -0.52
C GLY A 46 10.65 -11.71 -1.71
N ASN A 47 11.89 -11.22 -1.80
CA ASN A 47 12.86 -11.51 -2.85
C ASN A 47 14.11 -12.19 -2.26
N LYS A 48 15.25 -12.17 -2.93
CA LYS A 48 16.49 -12.83 -2.51
C LYS A 48 16.98 -12.37 -1.13
N GLY A 49 17.06 -13.27 -0.16
CA GLY A 49 17.72 -13.08 1.13
C GLY A 49 16.79 -13.21 2.35
N ILE A 50 17.38 -13.24 3.54
CA ILE A 50 16.67 -13.25 4.81
C ILE A 50 16.17 -11.83 5.05
N GLY A 51 14.84 -11.59 5.01
CA GLY A 51 14.17 -10.37 5.43
C GLY A 51 14.97 -9.06 5.28
N LYS A 52 15.31 -8.63 4.07
CA LYS A 52 16.03 -7.37 3.86
C LYS A 52 15.06 -6.22 3.74
N LYS A 53 15.40 -5.11 4.41
CA LYS A 53 14.59 -3.88 4.40
C LYS A 53 14.42 -3.31 2.98
N PHE A 54 13.21 -2.79 2.73
CA PHE A 54 12.89 -2.01 1.54
C PHE A 54 12.85 -2.80 0.22
N VAL A 55 13.12 -2.15 -0.90
CA VAL A 55 12.98 -2.62 -2.30
C VAL A 55 13.56 -4.01 -2.58
N LYS A 56 14.44 -4.53 -1.74
CA LYS A 56 15.08 -5.84 -1.93
C LYS A 56 14.15 -7.04 -1.68
N ASP A 57 13.04 -6.84 -0.96
CA ASP A 57 12.02 -7.86 -0.73
C ASP A 57 10.77 -7.66 -1.60
N LEU A 58 10.81 -6.73 -2.54
CA LEU A 58 9.70 -6.42 -3.42
C LEU A 58 9.41 -7.55 -4.41
N ASN A 59 8.18 -8.07 -4.37
CA ASN A 59 7.67 -8.98 -5.36
C ASN A 59 6.57 -8.34 -6.22
N LEU A 60 6.95 -7.85 -7.38
CA LEU A 60 6.01 -7.23 -8.32
C LEU A 60 4.95 -8.20 -8.86
N GLY A 61 5.24 -9.51 -8.89
CA GLY A 61 4.30 -10.54 -9.37
C GLY A 61 3.04 -10.73 -8.52
N LYS A 62 3.02 -10.16 -7.31
CA LYS A 62 1.86 -10.21 -6.39
C LYS A 62 1.15 -8.87 -6.23
N THR A 63 1.52 -7.89 -7.03
CA THR A 63 0.87 -6.56 -7.05
C THR A 63 -0.62 -6.70 -7.37
N GLN A 64 -1.45 -5.98 -6.61
CA GLN A 64 -2.91 -6.02 -6.72
C GLN A 64 -3.46 -4.66 -7.16
N LEU A 65 -4.65 -4.66 -7.75
CA LEU A 65 -5.34 -3.43 -8.14
C LEU A 65 -5.79 -2.63 -6.92
N ALA A 66 -5.68 -1.30 -7.02
CA ALA A 66 -6.20 -0.35 -6.04
C ALA A 66 -6.88 0.82 -6.74
N TYR A 67 -7.79 1.47 -6.05
CA TYR A 67 -8.46 2.67 -6.50
C TYR A 67 -8.70 3.62 -5.33
N SER A 68 -8.78 4.93 -5.63
CA SER A 68 -9.06 5.92 -4.60
C SER A 68 -9.97 7.03 -5.09
N LEU A 69 -10.57 7.72 -4.11
CA LEU A 69 -11.29 8.98 -4.29
C LEU A 69 -10.64 10.03 -3.39
N SER A 70 -10.50 11.25 -3.89
CA SER A 70 -9.83 12.32 -3.16
C SER A 70 -10.55 13.66 -3.29
N LEU A 71 -10.47 14.42 -2.20
CA LEU A 71 -10.85 15.83 -2.12
C LEU A 71 -9.62 16.62 -1.70
N GLY A 72 -9.31 17.70 -2.37
CA GLY A 72 -8.15 18.53 -2.10
C GLY A 72 -8.49 20.01 -2.04
N ALA A 73 -7.70 20.75 -1.27
CA ALA A 73 -7.66 22.20 -1.27
C ALA A 73 -6.21 22.63 -1.47
N MET A 74 -5.95 23.49 -2.44
CA MET A 74 -4.63 23.99 -2.79
C MET A 74 -4.56 25.49 -2.57
N TYR A 75 -3.55 25.93 -1.83
CA TYR A 75 -3.27 27.36 -1.63
C TYR A 75 -2.08 27.79 -2.51
N ASN A 76 -2.32 28.78 -3.35
CA ASN A 76 -1.37 29.33 -4.33
C ASN A 76 -0.69 28.26 -5.21
N ASN A 77 -1.36 27.14 -5.48
CA ASN A 77 -0.82 25.98 -6.17
C ASN A 77 0.47 25.39 -5.51
N ALA A 78 0.88 25.91 -4.36
CA ALA A 78 2.14 25.57 -3.67
C ALA A 78 1.95 24.58 -2.53
N ILE A 79 0.92 24.76 -1.72
CA ILE A 79 0.64 23.95 -0.53
C ILE A 79 -0.79 23.41 -0.64
N GLY A 80 -0.95 22.10 -0.43
CA GLY A 80 -2.25 21.44 -0.47
C GLY A 80 -2.56 20.69 0.80
N LEU A 81 -3.86 20.52 1.05
CA LEU A 81 -4.41 19.57 2.00
C LEU A 81 -5.33 18.62 1.24
N ARG A 82 -5.11 17.31 1.39
CA ARG A 82 -5.88 16.27 0.70
C ARG A 82 -6.51 15.30 1.69
N LEU A 83 -7.78 15.02 1.49
CA LEU A 83 -8.50 13.87 2.05
C LEU A 83 -8.59 12.81 0.97
N GLU A 84 -8.26 11.56 1.31
CA GLU A 84 -8.34 10.46 0.34
C GLU A 84 -8.84 9.18 1.00
N ALA A 85 -9.75 8.51 0.31
CA ALA A 85 -10.20 7.16 0.63
C ALA A 85 -9.61 6.20 -0.40
N THR A 86 -8.81 5.21 0.05
CA THR A 86 -8.17 4.21 -0.80
C THR A 86 -8.68 2.82 -0.50
N PHE A 87 -8.97 2.06 -1.55
CA PHE A 87 -9.45 0.69 -1.50
C PHE A 87 -8.56 -0.18 -2.37
N GLY A 88 -8.10 -1.30 -1.81
CA GLY A 88 -7.23 -2.22 -2.54
C GLY A 88 -7.08 -3.54 -1.84
N ASN A 89 -6.20 -4.37 -2.38
CA ASN A 89 -5.82 -5.63 -1.80
C ASN A 89 -4.30 -5.74 -1.79
N ILE A 90 -3.78 -6.46 -0.82
CA ILE A 90 -2.39 -6.90 -0.77
C ILE A 90 -2.35 -8.42 -0.72
N LYS A 91 -1.28 -9.00 -1.25
CA LYS A 91 -1.10 -10.46 -1.29
C LYS A 91 0.38 -10.80 -1.31
N ALA A 92 0.77 -11.81 -0.53
CA ALA A 92 2.10 -12.41 -0.62
C ALA A 92 2.03 -13.92 -0.39
N GLU A 93 3.06 -14.63 -0.84
CA GLU A 93 3.20 -16.08 -0.65
C GLU A 93 4.67 -16.49 -0.66
N ASP A 94 5.04 -17.44 0.19
CA ASP A 94 6.40 -17.98 0.26
C ASP A 94 6.77 -18.87 -0.92
N LYS A 95 5.78 -19.49 -1.56
CA LYS A 95 5.96 -20.38 -2.72
C LYS A 95 6.75 -19.77 -3.87
N ILE A 96 6.73 -18.44 -3.99
CA ILE A 96 7.51 -17.70 -5.01
C ILE A 96 9.02 -17.81 -4.80
N LEU A 97 9.46 -18.18 -3.60
CA LEU A 97 10.87 -18.29 -3.23
C LEU A 97 11.51 -19.63 -3.65
N LYS A 98 10.74 -20.53 -4.28
CA LYS A 98 11.25 -21.80 -4.79
C LYS A 98 12.40 -21.55 -5.78
N LYS A 99 13.59 -22.13 -5.49
CA LYS A 99 14.80 -22.02 -6.31
C LYS A 99 15.37 -20.60 -6.47
N VAL A 100 14.99 -19.66 -5.58
CA VAL A 100 15.52 -18.29 -5.67
C VAL A 100 16.96 -18.21 -5.14
N ALA A 101 17.20 -18.69 -3.91
CA ALA A 101 18.54 -18.77 -3.30
C ALA A 101 18.51 -19.72 -2.08
N PRO A 102 19.64 -20.30 -1.66
CA PRO A 102 19.69 -21.12 -0.43
C PRO A 102 19.20 -20.39 0.81
N SER A 103 19.47 -19.08 0.93
CA SER A 103 19.02 -18.24 2.04
C SER A 103 17.49 -18.04 2.11
N THR A 104 16.74 -18.43 1.09
CA THR A 104 15.27 -18.34 1.07
C THR A 104 14.57 -19.66 1.35
N TYR A 105 15.33 -20.74 1.54
CA TYR A 105 14.78 -22.07 1.75
C TYR A 105 13.82 -22.16 2.95
N GLY A 106 14.21 -21.63 4.11
CA GLY A 106 13.34 -21.68 5.30
C GLY A 106 12.00 -20.97 5.10
N ARG A 107 11.97 -19.85 4.34
CA ARG A 107 10.71 -19.19 3.98
C ARG A 107 9.91 -20.01 2.96
N TYR A 108 10.57 -20.60 1.96
CA TYR A 108 9.89 -21.48 1.02
C TYR A 108 9.26 -22.70 1.72
N GLU A 109 10.01 -23.34 2.64
CA GLU A 109 9.53 -24.47 3.44
C GLU A 109 8.38 -24.07 4.36
N ARG A 110 8.41 -22.87 4.93
CA ARG A 110 7.34 -22.32 5.75
C ARG A 110 5.98 -22.31 5.02
N ASN A 111 5.97 -22.16 3.72
CA ASN A 111 4.82 -22.29 2.81
C ASN A 111 3.60 -21.44 3.18
N LEU A 112 3.81 -20.29 3.81
CA LEU A 112 2.74 -19.39 4.17
C LEU A 112 2.29 -18.55 2.97
N SER A 113 1.04 -18.14 3.03
CA SER A 113 0.45 -17.22 2.06
C SER A 113 -0.69 -16.45 2.69
N PHE A 114 -0.86 -15.20 2.28
CA PHE A 114 -1.98 -14.39 2.72
C PHE A 114 -2.50 -13.49 1.62
N ARG A 115 -3.71 -13.02 1.81
CA ARG A 115 -4.27 -11.82 1.20
C ARG A 115 -4.90 -10.97 2.28
N SER A 116 -4.95 -9.66 2.07
CA SER A 116 -5.69 -8.75 2.94
C SER A 116 -6.36 -7.66 2.11
N LYS A 117 -7.63 -7.38 2.40
CA LYS A 117 -8.33 -6.22 1.87
C LYS A 117 -7.92 -5.00 2.68
N ILE A 118 -7.52 -3.93 2.02
CA ILE A 118 -7.15 -2.66 2.62
C ILE A 118 -8.23 -1.62 2.32
N THR A 119 -8.70 -0.96 3.36
CA THR A 119 -9.50 0.26 3.26
C THR A 119 -8.82 1.32 4.10
N GLU A 120 -8.40 2.42 3.48
CA GLU A 120 -7.64 3.50 4.12
C GLU A 120 -8.37 4.83 3.93
N PHE A 121 -8.39 5.65 4.98
CA PHE A 121 -8.75 7.06 4.94
C PHE A 121 -7.54 7.87 5.41
N MET A 122 -7.06 8.80 4.60
CA MET A 122 -5.92 9.63 4.95
C MET A 122 -6.20 11.11 4.83
N ILE A 123 -5.49 11.88 5.66
CA ILE A 123 -5.33 13.33 5.54
C ILE A 123 -3.85 13.56 5.26
N ALA A 124 -3.53 14.23 4.16
CA ALA A 124 -2.15 14.50 3.76
C ALA A 124 -1.94 15.96 3.35
N ALA A 125 -0.82 16.52 3.75
CA ALA A 125 -0.31 17.76 3.20
C ALA A 125 0.47 17.47 1.91
N GLU A 126 0.32 18.35 0.93
CA GLU A 126 1.08 18.36 -0.32
C GLU A 126 1.92 19.61 -0.42
N ILE A 127 3.13 19.47 -0.93
CA ILE A 127 4.03 20.60 -1.21
C ILE A 127 4.48 20.49 -2.67
N HIS A 128 4.26 21.55 -3.42
CA HIS A 128 4.64 21.72 -4.81
C HIS A 128 5.84 22.67 -4.92
N PRO A 129 7.09 22.18 -4.92
CA PRO A 129 8.27 23.02 -4.82
C PRO A 129 8.40 24.08 -5.89
N LEU A 130 7.97 23.78 -7.12
CA LEU A 130 8.05 24.75 -8.22
C LEU A 130 7.23 26.00 -7.92
N TYR A 131 6.04 25.85 -7.35
CA TYR A 131 5.20 27.00 -6.98
C TYR A 131 5.61 27.64 -5.64
N LEU A 132 6.32 26.91 -4.80
CA LEU A 132 6.81 27.43 -3.54
C LEU A 132 8.05 28.34 -3.71
N PHE A 133 8.95 27.96 -4.62
CA PHE A 133 10.24 28.64 -4.78
C PHE A 133 10.26 29.63 -5.95
N PHE A 134 9.33 29.54 -6.89
CA PHE A 134 9.28 30.43 -8.04
C PHE A 134 7.94 31.18 -8.08
N LYS A 135 8.03 32.50 -8.29
CA LYS A 135 6.85 33.33 -8.57
C LYS A 135 6.57 33.31 -10.06
N TYR A 136 5.32 33.09 -10.40
CA TYR A 136 4.80 33.11 -11.76
C TYR A 136 3.78 34.24 -11.86
N ASP A 137 4.22 35.41 -12.30
CA ASP A 137 3.43 36.62 -12.49
C ASP A 137 3.88 37.33 -13.76
N ASP A 138 3.05 38.29 -14.19
CA ASP A 138 3.31 39.06 -15.39
C ASP A 138 4.59 39.92 -15.27
N GLU A 139 4.97 40.31 -14.06
CA GLU A 139 6.18 41.13 -13.81
C GLU A 139 7.47 40.35 -14.09
N ASN A 140 7.44 39.00 -13.92
CA ASN A 140 8.60 38.15 -14.12
C ASN A 140 8.61 37.44 -15.50
N GLU A 141 7.63 37.65 -16.35
CA GLU A 141 7.46 36.99 -17.66
C GLU A 141 7.57 35.43 -17.57
N ARG A 142 7.28 34.87 -16.42
CA ARG A 142 7.35 33.43 -16.19
C ARG A 142 5.98 32.79 -16.27
N THR A 143 5.79 31.95 -17.26
CA THR A 143 4.59 31.13 -17.37
C THR A 143 4.71 29.95 -16.39
N PRO A 144 3.68 29.65 -15.60
CA PRO A 144 3.68 28.50 -14.73
C PRO A 144 3.79 27.18 -15.50
N PRO A 145 4.53 26.20 -14.96
CA PRO A 145 4.71 24.94 -15.64
C PRO A 145 3.43 24.11 -15.63
N SER A 146 3.10 23.50 -16.77
CA SER A 146 2.02 22.50 -16.84
C SER A 146 2.33 21.23 -16.05
N PHE A 147 3.59 21.06 -15.64
CA PHE A 147 4.13 19.92 -14.92
C PHE A 147 4.64 20.37 -13.54
N SER A 148 4.11 19.79 -12.48
CA SER A 148 4.52 20.12 -11.12
C SER A 148 4.80 18.85 -10.30
N PRO A 149 6.07 18.54 -9.97
CA PRO A 149 6.37 17.53 -8.98
C PRO A 149 5.90 17.98 -7.60
N TYR A 150 5.50 17.03 -6.76
CA TYR A 150 5.09 17.30 -5.40
C TYR A 150 5.50 16.20 -4.44
N LEU A 151 5.59 16.56 -3.18
CA LEU A 151 5.75 15.66 -2.06
C LEU A 151 4.47 15.66 -1.24
N LEU A 152 4.17 14.52 -0.63
CA LEU A 152 3.06 14.41 0.31
C LEU A 152 3.47 13.67 1.58
N ALA A 153 2.89 14.06 2.69
CA ALA A 153 2.99 13.37 3.96
C ALA A 153 1.72 13.59 4.79
N GLY A 154 1.34 12.60 5.59
CA GLY A 154 0.10 12.71 6.33
C GLY A 154 -0.09 11.64 7.38
N ILE A 155 -1.33 11.48 7.80
CA ILE A 155 -1.80 10.46 8.73
C ILE A 155 -2.95 9.71 8.05
N GLY A 156 -2.90 8.38 8.10
CA GLY A 156 -3.93 7.50 7.60
C GLY A 156 -4.46 6.58 8.70
N TYR A 157 -5.75 6.30 8.63
CA TYR A 157 -6.40 5.23 9.37
C TYR A 157 -6.81 4.15 8.39
N PHE A 158 -6.36 2.92 8.62
CA PHE A 158 -6.65 1.83 7.71
C PHE A 158 -7.18 0.60 8.43
N THR A 159 -7.94 -0.18 7.68
CA THR A 159 -8.42 -1.50 8.10
C THR A 159 -7.83 -2.56 7.21
N PHE A 160 -7.52 -3.70 7.78
CA PHE A 160 -6.99 -4.86 7.08
C PHE A 160 -7.54 -6.15 7.71
N ASN A 161 -7.50 -7.25 6.96
CA ASN A 161 -7.90 -8.55 7.47
C ASN A 161 -7.09 -9.65 6.74
N PRO A 162 -6.00 -10.14 7.34
CA PRO A 162 -5.20 -11.20 6.73
C PRO A 162 -5.98 -12.51 6.68
N GLN A 163 -6.04 -13.09 5.50
CA GLN A 163 -6.73 -14.35 5.21
C GLN A 163 -5.78 -15.31 4.49
N ALA A 164 -5.80 -16.58 4.85
CA ALA A 164 -5.15 -17.65 4.10
C ALA A 164 -6.18 -18.51 3.35
N GLN A 165 -5.76 -19.08 2.22
CA GLN A 165 -6.60 -19.99 1.45
C GLN A 165 -6.32 -21.43 1.86
N TYR A 166 -7.38 -22.17 2.18
CA TYR A 166 -7.34 -23.60 2.42
C TYR A 166 -8.54 -24.29 1.77
N ASN A 167 -8.29 -25.33 0.98
CA ASN A 167 -9.33 -26.05 0.23
C ASN A 167 -10.30 -25.13 -0.54
N GLY A 168 -9.76 -24.11 -1.22
CA GLY A 168 -10.53 -23.15 -2.01
C GLY A 168 -11.28 -22.09 -1.20
N LYS A 169 -11.31 -22.17 0.14
CA LYS A 169 -11.96 -21.20 1.02
C LYS A 169 -10.94 -20.25 1.62
N TRP A 170 -11.34 -18.99 1.78
CA TRP A 170 -10.56 -17.98 2.49
C TRP A 170 -10.95 -17.96 3.96
N ILE A 171 -9.97 -18.05 4.84
CA ILE A 171 -10.11 -18.15 6.28
C ILE A 171 -9.38 -16.98 6.93
N ASP A 172 -10.07 -16.26 7.82
CA ASP A 172 -9.49 -15.15 8.57
C ASP A 172 -8.44 -15.68 9.56
N LEU A 173 -7.25 -15.10 9.55
CA LEU A 173 -6.13 -15.58 10.37
C LEU A 173 -6.16 -15.01 11.78
N GLN A 174 -6.45 -13.72 11.96
CA GLN A 174 -6.44 -13.05 13.26
C GLN A 174 -7.25 -13.80 14.34
N PRO A 175 -8.47 -14.34 14.08
CA PRO A 175 -9.22 -15.08 15.09
C PRO A 175 -8.58 -16.40 15.52
N LEU A 176 -7.68 -16.96 14.69
CA LEU A 176 -7.03 -18.24 14.93
C LEU A 176 -5.85 -18.15 15.91
N SER A 177 -5.36 -16.93 16.18
CA SER A 177 -4.21 -16.73 17.07
C SER A 177 -3.03 -17.62 16.68
N THR A 178 -2.61 -17.55 15.40
CA THR A 178 -1.62 -18.47 14.78
C THR A 178 -0.26 -18.50 15.48
N GLU A 179 0.05 -17.46 16.25
CA GLU A 179 1.23 -17.34 17.10
C GLU A 179 0.89 -17.30 18.59
N GLY A 180 -0.29 -17.82 19.00
CA GLY A 180 -0.75 -17.83 20.38
C GLY A 180 -1.14 -16.47 20.95
N GLN A 181 -1.54 -15.53 20.08
CA GLN A 181 -1.95 -14.20 20.52
C GLN A 181 -3.17 -14.29 21.46
N GLY A 182 -2.97 -13.84 22.68
CA GLY A 182 -3.97 -13.90 23.75
C GLY A 182 -4.04 -15.22 24.52
N PHE A 183 -3.12 -16.17 24.29
CA PHE A 183 -2.99 -17.37 25.10
C PHE A 183 -2.24 -17.03 26.39
N LYS A 184 -2.56 -17.72 27.48
CA LYS A 184 -1.93 -17.49 28.80
C LYS A 184 -0.45 -17.84 28.80
N GLU A 185 -0.08 -18.88 28.07
CA GLU A 185 1.29 -19.39 27.91
C GLU A 185 2.19 -18.37 27.18
N TYR A 186 1.60 -17.48 26.38
CA TYR A 186 2.28 -16.45 25.60
C TYR A 186 1.77 -15.06 25.98
N SER A 187 1.92 -14.68 27.25
CA SER A 187 1.37 -13.44 27.84
C SER A 187 1.90 -12.15 27.17
N ASP A 188 3.04 -12.22 26.50
CA ASP A 188 3.65 -11.13 25.72
C ASP A 188 3.03 -10.98 24.32
N ARG A 189 2.21 -11.94 23.88
CA ARG A 189 1.60 -11.95 22.53
C ARG A 189 0.14 -11.51 22.62
N LYS A 190 -0.08 -10.22 22.47
CA LYS A 190 -1.44 -9.65 22.46
C LYS A 190 -2.09 -9.83 21.10
N LYS A 191 -3.42 -9.98 21.09
CA LYS A 191 -4.18 -9.90 19.83
C LYS A 191 -4.01 -8.52 19.21
N TYR A 192 -3.60 -8.50 17.96
CA TYR A 192 -3.48 -7.25 17.20
C TYR A 192 -4.86 -6.74 16.73
N SER A 193 -4.98 -5.43 16.59
CA SER A 193 -6.17 -4.81 16.03
C SER A 193 -6.13 -4.85 14.50
N LEU A 194 -7.27 -5.12 13.89
CA LEU A 194 -7.46 -5.03 12.43
C LEU A 194 -7.65 -3.58 11.94
N HIS A 195 -7.56 -2.62 12.85
CA HIS A 195 -7.68 -1.18 12.63
C HIS A 195 -6.42 -0.51 13.14
N GLN A 196 -5.70 0.20 12.28
CA GLN A 196 -4.39 0.76 12.59
C GLN A 196 -4.23 2.18 12.03
N ILE A 197 -3.28 2.91 12.57
CA ILE A 197 -2.83 4.18 12.03
C ILE A 197 -1.58 3.93 11.19
N CYS A 198 -1.44 4.65 10.07
CA CYS A 198 -0.24 4.66 9.25
C CYS A 198 0.23 6.11 8.99
N ILE A 199 1.48 6.23 8.60
CA ILE A 199 2.06 7.49 8.13
C ILE A 199 2.32 7.34 6.62
N PRO A 200 1.41 7.83 5.76
CA PRO A 200 1.65 7.90 4.33
C PRO A 200 2.68 8.97 4.02
N VAL A 201 3.69 8.62 3.24
CA VAL A 201 4.67 9.53 2.66
C VAL A 201 4.80 9.21 1.18
N GLY A 202 4.91 10.22 0.34
CA GLY A 202 4.92 9.96 -1.09
C GLY A 202 5.46 11.10 -1.91
N LEU A 203 5.60 10.82 -3.18
CA LEU A 203 5.98 11.77 -4.21
C LEU A 203 5.10 11.55 -5.43
N GLY A 204 4.85 12.62 -6.14
CA GLY A 204 4.04 12.56 -7.36
C GLY A 204 4.38 13.69 -8.31
N VAL A 205 3.70 13.61 -9.42
CA VAL A 205 3.76 14.60 -10.48
C VAL A 205 2.34 14.94 -10.87
N LYS A 206 2.02 16.23 -10.88
CA LYS A 206 0.78 16.78 -11.39
C LYS A 206 1.04 17.33 -12.78
N TYR A 207 0.23 16.93 -13.74
CA TYR A 207 0.21 17.47 -15.10
C TYR A 207 -1.17 18.07 -15.39
N GLU A 208 -1.18 19.31 -15.77
CA GLU A 208 -2.39 20.01 -16.04
C GLU A 208 -2.78 19.78 -17.52
N LEU A 209 -3.85 19.04 -17.76
CA LEU A 209 -4.38 18.74 -19.09
C LEU A 209 -5.18 19.90 -19.66
N THR A 210 -5.97 20.54 -18.81
CA THR A 210 -6.81 21.71 -19.14
C THR A 210 -6.86 22.62 -17.92
N ASN A 211 -7.52 23.78 -18.05
CA ASN A 211 -7.72 24.71 -16.92
C ASN A 211 -8.44 24.09 -15.72
N THR A 212 -9.20 23.01 -15.93
CA THR A 212 -10.01 22.39 -14.88
C THR A 212 -9.68 20.93 -14.65
N ILE A 213 -8.90 20.30 -15.53
CA ILE A 213 -8.58 18.86 -15.43
C ILE A 213 -7.08 18.69 -15.30
N ASN A 214 -6.64 18.00 -14.27
CA ASN A 214 -5.27 17.58 -14.10
C ASN A 214 -5.14 16.06 -13.99
N LEU A 215 -3.98 15.58 -14.41
CA LEU A 215 -3.55 14.19 -14.30
C LEU A 215 -2.41 14.11 -13.27
N ARG A 216 -2.42 13.10 -12.42
CA ARG A 216 -1.36 12.89 -11.44
C ARG A 216 -0.86 11.45 -11.50
N ALA A 217 0.44 11.29 -11.43
CA ALA A 217 1.08 10.00 -11.17
C ALA A 217 1.79 10.10 -9.83
N GLU A 218 1.53 9.16 -8.92
CA GLU A 218 2.09 9.22 -7.58
C GLU A 218 2.48 7.86 -7.03
N PHE A 219 3.51 7.85 -6.21
CA PHE A 219 3.93 6.74 -5.39
C PHE A 219 3.74 7.13 -3.93
N VAL A 220 3.02 6.30 -3.18
CA VAL A 220 2.78 6.52 -1.74
C VAL A 220 3.18 5.29 -0.96
N TYR A 221 4.06 5.46 0.01
CA TYR A 221 4.53 4.46 0.96
C TYR A 221 3.88 4.69 2.31
N ARG A 222 3.38 3.63 2.96
CA ARG A 222 2.72 3.68 4.27
C ARG A 222 3.62 3.03 5.30
N ILE A 223 4.10 3.85 6.23
CA ILE A 223 4.87 3.40 7.38
C ILE A 223 3.87 2.92 8.43
N LEU A 224 3.99 1.67 8.86
CA LEU A 224 3.10 1.06 9.84
C LEU A 224 3.79 0.93 11.20
N SER A 225 3.00 0.79 12.25
CA SER A 225 3.44 0.46 13.60
C SER A 225 3.18 -1.00 13.97
N THR A 226 2.66 -1.79 13.04
CA THR A 226 2.36 -3.21 13.23
C THR A 226 3.24 -4.09 12.36
N ASP A 227 3.53 -5.28 12.85
CA ASP A 227 4.22 -6.38 12.18
C ASP A 227 3.27 -7.57 11.93
N TYR A 228 1.95 -7.31 11.91
CA TYR A 228 0.93 -8.33 11.72
C TYR A 228 0.03 -8.07 10.52
N LEU A 229 0.51 -7.33 9.53
CA LEU A 229 -0.25 -7.08 8.31
C LEU A 229 -0.55 -8.38 7.55
N ASP A 230 0.34 -9.36 7.69
CA ASP A 230 0.26 -10.70 7.12
C ASP A 230 0.00 -11.82 8.16
N ASP A 231 -0.28 -11.48 9.44
CA ASP A 231 -0.45 -12.42 10.56
C ASP A 231 0.84 -13.13 10.98
N VAL A 232 2.01 -12.61 10.63
CA VAL A 232 3.31 -13.21 10.94
C VAL A 232 4.24 -12.20 11.59
N SER A 233 4.85 -12.56 12.73
CA SER A 233 5.76 -11.68 13.47
C SER A 233 6.80 -12.46 14.28
N LYS A 234 6.40 -13.49 15.02
CA LYS A 234 7.24 -14.11 16.05
C LYS A 234 7.64 -15.57 15.73
N GLN A 235 7.32 -16.49 16.61
CA GLN A 235 7.69 -17.91 16.54
C GLN A 235 6.45 -18.79 16.52
N TYR A 236 6.63 -20.03 16.05
CA TYR A 236 5.66 -21.09 16.18
C TYR A 236 5.37 -21.40 17.65
N ILE A 237 4.12 -21.76 17.92
CA ILE A 237 3.69 -22.21 19.25
C ILE A 237 3.53 -23.72 19.27
N ASP A 238 3.40 -24.27 20.49
CA ASP A 238 2.96 -25.65 20.66
C ASP A 238 1.52 -25.81 20.13
N PRO A 239 1.30 -26.56 19.04
CA PRO A 239 -0.04 -26.70 18.47
C PRO A 239 -1.01 -27.43 19.38
N THR A 240 -0.55 -28.18 20.38
CA THR A 240 -1.42 -28.85 21.36
C THR A 240 -2.20 -27.86 22.21
N LEU A 241 -1.69 -26.64 22.39
CA LEU A 241 -2.39 -25.59 23.13
C LEU A 241 -3.71 -25.18 22.48
N TYR A 242 -3.84 -25.31 21.18
CA TYR A 242 -5.10 -24.95 20.51
C TYR A 242 -6.31 -25.72 21.05
N TYR A 243 -6.11 -26.96 21.52
CA TYR A 243 -7.19 -27.76 22.13
C TYR A 243 -7.74 -27.14 23.43
N ASN A 244 -6.96 -26.31 24.11
CA ASN A 244 -7.38 -25.61 25.32
C ASN A 244 -8.20 -24.34 25.04
N TYR A 245 -8.09 -23.79 23.83
CA TYR A 245 -8.67 -22.49 23.49
C TYR A 245 -9.76 -22.55 22.43
N PHE A 246 -9.74 -23.57 21.57
CA PHE A 246 -10.65 -23.64 20.43
C PHE A 246 -11.31 -25.01 20.32
N THR A 247 -12.48 -25.03 19.65
CA THR A 247 -13.25 -26.25 19.35
C THR A 247 -13.77 -26.19 17.92
N GLY A 248 -14.21 -27.33 17.38
CA GLY A 248 -14.86 -27.46 16.08
C GLY A 248 -13.99 -26.92 14.93
N SER A 249 -14.62 -26.26 13.98
CA SER A 249 -13.95 -25.76 12.77
C SER A 249 -12.83 -24.75 13.06
N LYS A 250 -12.96 -24.00 14.14
CA LYS A 250 -11.92 -23.04 14.54
C LYS A 250 -10.64 -23.73 14.97
N LEU A 251 -10.75 -24.78 15.78
CA LEU A 251 -9.63 -25.63 16.17
C LEU A 251 -8.95 -26.24 14.93
N THR A 252 -9.74 -26.84 14.06
CA THR A 252 -9.22 -27.44 12.82
C THR A 252 -8.47 -26.42 11.98
N ASN A 253 -9.03 -25.24 11.77
CA ASN A 253 -8.40 -24.17 10.98
C ASN A 253 -7.11 -23.65 11.64
N ALA A 254 -7.10 -23.50 12.99
CA ALA A 254 -5.90 -23.07 13.71
C ALA A 254 -4.76 -24.08 13.55
N LEU A 255 -5.03 -25.36 13.74
CA LEU A 255 -4.04 -26.43 13.54
C LEU A 255 -3.50 -26.50 12.12
N LEU A 256 -4.35 -26.29 11.12
CA LEU A 256 -3.98 -26.36 9.71
C LEU A 256 -3.23 -25.12 9.20
N LEU A 257 -3.51 -23.94 9.76
CA LEU A 257 -2.97 -22.67 9.26
C LEU A 257 -1.84 -22.09 10.13
N ASN A 258 -1.60 -22.64 11.31
CA ASN A 258 -0.48 -22.26 12.16
C ASN A 258 0.87 -22.55 11.47
N ASP A 259 1.04 -23.79 11.03
CA ASP A 259 2.23 -24.27 10.34
C ASP A 259 1.81 -25.03 9.08
N ARG A 260 2.25 -24.56 7.92
CA ARG A 260 1.84 -25.13 6.63
C ARG A 260 2.96 -25.94 5.96
N GLN A 261 4.06 -26.21 6.66
CA GLN A 261 5.17 -27.01 6.15
C GLN A 261 4.73 -28.45 5.87
N TYR A 262 3.75 -28.98 6.62
CA TYR A 262 3.16 -30.31 6.39
C TYR A 262 2.57 -30.48 4.99
N GLU A 263 2.19 -29.40 4.30
CA GLU A 263 1.68 -29.46 2.93
C GLU A 263 2.80 -29.78 1.92
N LEU A 264 4.06 -29.51 2.26
CA LEU A 264 5.25 -29.82 1.46
C LEU A 264 5.92 -31.10 1.92
N ASP A 265 5.93 -31.35 3.23
CA ASP A 265 6.47 -32.54 3.87
C ASP A 265 5.47 -33.08 4.90
N PRO A 266 4.69 -34.13 4.56
CA PRO A 266 3.72 -34.72 5.50
C PRO A 266 4.31 -35.28 6.79
N SER A 267 5.62 -35.49 6.85
CA SER A 267 6.32 -35.96 8.07
C SER A 267 6.76 -34.82 8.97
N HIS A 268 6.57 -33.57 8.53
CA HIS A 268 6.96 -32.39 9.29
C HIS A 268 6.23 -32.30 10.64
N VAL A 269 6.99 -32.03 11.68
CA VAL A 269 6.48 -31.71 13.03
C VAL A 269 6.85 -30.27 13.35
N THR A 270 5.86 -29.49 13.76
CA THR A 270 6.08 -28.09 14.13
C THR A 270 7.18 -27.96 15.19
N VAL A 271 8.21 -27.18 14.89
CA VAL A 271 9.28 -26.86 15.83
C VAL A 271 8.80 -25.73 16.72
N VAL A 272 8.43 -26.04 17.96
CA VAL A 272 8.02 -25.05 18.96
C VAL A 272 9.14 -24.03 19.17
N ASP A 273 8.79 -22.75 19.26
CA ASP A 273 9.71 -21.60 19.32
C ASP A 273 10.61 -21.44 18.07
N GLY A 274 10.40 -22.24 17.02
CA GLY A 274 11.01 -22.04 15.72
C GLY A 274 10.56 -20.70 15.11
N GLN A 275 11.46 -20.04 14.40
CA GLN A 275 11.19 -18.72 13.79
C GLN A 275 10.07 -18.84 12.76
N ARG A 276 9.00 -18.06 12.94
CA ARG A 276 7.90 -17.91 11.97
C ARG A 276 7.97 -16.56 11.25
N GLY A 277 8.27 -15.47 11.97
CA GLY A 277 8.45 -14.12 11.48
C GLY A 277 9.69 -13.43 12.02
N ASN A 278 9.76 -12.11 11.83
CA ASN A 278 10.86 -11.27 12.32
C ASN A 278 10.33 -10.00 13.02
N PRO A 279 10.09 -10.03 14.33
CA PRO A 279 9.46 -8.95 15.09
C PRO A 279 10.27 -7.64 15.14
N LYS A 280 11.45 -7.60 14.55
CA LYS A 280 12.33 -6.41 14.54
C LYS A 280 11.96 -5.40 13.45
N ASN A 281 11.16 -5.78 12.49
CA ASN A 281 10.80 -4.94 11.36
C ASN A 281 9.29 -4.88 11.22
N ASN A 282 8.72 -3.70 11.34
CA ASN A 282 7.30 -3.51 11.05
C ASN A 282 7.04 -3.69 9.55
N ASP A 283 5.85 -4.15 9.26
CA ASP A 283 5.32 -4.26 7.90
C ASP A 283 5.11 -2.88 7.27
N ALA A 284 4.98 -2.87 5.95
CA ALA A 284 4.62 -1.70 5.18
C ALA A 284 3.80 -2.08 3.94
N TYR A 285 3.05 -1.14 3.40
CA TYR A 285 2.48 -1.28 2.06
C TYR A 285 2.64 0.01 1.27
N PHE A 286 2.57 -0.10 -0.04
CA PHE A 286 2.74 1.04 -0.92
C PHE A 286 1.86 0.89 -2.16
N GLY A 287 1.62 2.02 -2.83
CA GLY A 287 0.87 2.05 -4.07
C GLY A 287 1.49 2.99 -5.08
N PHE A 288 1.30 2.65 -6.35
CA PHE A 288 1.52 3.53 -7.48
C PHE A 288 0.18 3.78 -8.17
N ASN A 289 -0.22 5.05 -8.27
CA ASN A 289 -1.54 5.44 -8.75
C ASN A 289 -1.44 6.46 -9.88
N VAL A 290 -2.38 6.37 -10.82
CA VAL A 290 -2.67 7.43 -11.77
C VAL A 290 -4.04 7.99 -11.42
N LYS A 291 -4.11 9.29 -11.19
CA LYS A 291 -5.29 10.03 -10.73
C LYS A 291 -5.68 11.07 -11.76
N ILE A 292 -6.97 11.20 -12.00
CA ILE A 292 -7.58 12.32 -12.71
C ILE A 292 -8.34 13.17 -11.68
N ALA A 293 -8.16 14.48 -11.74
CA ALA A 293 -8.84 15.39 -10.83
C ALA A 293 -9.41 16.59 -11.57
N TYR A 294 -10.55 17.06 -11.07
CA TYR A 294 -11.22 18.27 -11.51
C TYR A 294 -10.98 19.39 -10.50
N THR A 295 -10.55 20.56 -10.99
CA THR A 295 -10.21 21.74 -10.19
C THR A 295 -11.32 22.77 -10.26
N PHE A 296 -11.78 23.25 -9.11
CA PHE A 296 -12.75 24.32 -8.93
C PHE A 296 -12.07 25.58 -8.40
N GLY A 297 -12.66 26.75 -8.63
CA GLY A 297 -12.17 28.02 -8.07
C GLY A 297 -11.31 28.82 -9.04
N ARG A 298 -11.08 28.31 -10.25
CA ARG A 298 -10.48 29.09 -11.34
C ARG A 298 -11.53 29.97 -12.00
N GLN A 299 -11.22 31.26 -12.13
CA GLN A 299 -12.13 32.25 -12.69
C GLN A 299 -11.67 32.66 -14.07
N LYS A 300 -12.64 32.77 -14.99
CA LYS A 300 -12.41 33.34 -16.33
C LYS A 300 -12.36 34.86 -16.23
N ILE A 301 -11.32 35.47 -16.76
CA ILE A 301 -11.26 36.93 -16.91
C ILE A 301 -12.34 37.35 -17.91
N LYS A 302 -13.20 38.24 -17.49
CA LYS A 302 -14.28 38.78 -18.34
C LYS A 302 -13.73 39.79 -19.34
#